data_050119cb383699ae21242073d339d5a2
#
_entry.id   050119cb383699ae21242073d339d5a2
#
_cell.length_a   1.000
_cell.length_b   1.000
_cell.length_c   1.000
_cell.angle_alpha   90.00
_cell.angle_beta   90.00
_cell.angle_gamma   90.00
#
_symmetry.space_group_name_H-M   'P 1'
#
loop_
_entity.id
_entity.type
_entity.pdbx_description
1 polymer ?
#
loop_
_entity_poly.entity_id
_entity_poly.type
_entity_poly.pdbx_seq_one_letter_code
_entity_poly.pdbx_strand_id
1 'polypeptide(L)'
;MACSPLEQFAIIQLIPIHIGNLHLPFTNSSLFMLLTIGLVLLLVHFVTLNGGHLVPNAWQSCVEMIYDFVLNLVNEQISGASPVKQRFFPLIYVTFTFLLFRNLIGMIPYSFTVMSHFIITLGPSFSLFIGITIVGFQTHGLHFFSILLPQGVPLPLAPFSVLLEPISYCFRALSLGIRLFANMMAGHSLVKILSGFAWTMLSMGGILYLAQLAPFFIVFALTGSELGVAVLQAYVFTILLCIYPNDAINLH
;
A
#
# COMPACT_ATOMS: atom_id res chain seq x y z
N MET A 1 -21.87 5.81 -26.05
CA MET A 1 -21.08 4.57 -25.98
C MET A 1 -20.82 4.26 -24.52
N ALA A 2 -21.27 3.11 -24.02
CA ALA A 2 -20.98 2.69 -22.65
C ALA A 2 -19.53 2.19 -22.60
N CYS A 3 -18.58 3.07 -22.29
CA CYS A 3 -17.21 2.67 -22.06
C CYS A 3 -17.16 1.74 -20.83
N SER A 4 -16.45 0.62 -20.95
CA SER A 4 -16.25 -0.30 -19.83
C SER A 4 -15.67 0.46 -18.63
N PRO A 5 -16.17 0.26 -17.40
CA PRO A 5 -15.58 0.89 -16.22
C PRO A 5 -14.11 0.50 -15.99
N LEU A 6 -13.66 -0.61 -16.59
CA LEU A 6 -12.30 -1.10 -16.50
C LEU A 6 -11.31 -0.41 -17.46
N GLU A 7 -11.78 0.33 -18.46
CA GLU A 7 -10.88 1.06 -19.38
C GLU A 7 -10.00 2.11 -18.70
N GLN A 8 -10.45 2.62 -17.55
CA GLN A 8 -9.65 3.57 -16.76
C GLN A 8 -8.32 2.98 -16.24
N PHE A 9 -8.23 1.65 -16.15
CA PHE A 9 -7.03 0.94 -15.68
C PHE A 9 -6.14 0.46 -16.85
N ALA A 10 -6.50 0.77 -18.09
CA ALA A 10 -5.70 0.34 -19.24
C ALA A 10 -4.32 1.01 -19.23
N ILE A 11 -3.27 0.22 -19.42
CA ILE A 11 -1.90 0.72 -19.55
C ILE A 11 -1.73 1.23 -20.98
N ILE A 12 -1.51 2.55 -21.10
CA ILE A 12 -1.30 3.22 -22.37
C ILE A 12 0.18 3.57 -22.49
N GLN A 13 0.78 3.28 -23.64
CA GLN A 13 2.13 3.68 -23.96
C GLN A 13 2.14 5.17 -24.31
N LEU A 14 2.91 5.96 -23.55
CA LEU A 14 3.08 7.40 -23.80
C LEU A 14 4.24 7.66 -24.76
N ILE A 15 5.37 6.99 -24.56
CA ILE A 15 6.57 7.12 -25.38
C ILE A 15 7.08 5.71 -25.70
N PRO A 16 7.06 5.27 -26.96
CA PRO A 16 7.67 4.01 -27.36
C PRO A 16 9.20 4.18 -27.41
N ILE A 17 9.92 3.52 -26.51
CA ILE A 17 11.38 3.50 -26.49
C ILE A 17 11.83 2.14 -27.00
N HIS A 18 12.58 2.13 -28.11
CA HIS A 18 13.16 0.95 -28.71
C HIS A 18 14.68 0.97 -28.53
N ILE A 19 15.23 0.05 -27.75
CA ILE A 19 16.66 -0.14 -27.55
C ILE A 19 17.04 -1.50 -28.15
N GLY A 20 17.41 -1.51 -29.42
CA GLY A 20 17.68 -2.77 -30.15
C GLY A 20 16.44 -3.67 -30.20
N ASN A 21 16.54 -4.89 -29.66
CA ASN A 21 15.43 -5.86 -29.58
C ASN A 21 14.54 -5.71 -28.36
N LEU A 22 14.86 -4.79 -27.45
CA LEU A 22 14.08 -4.55 -26.24
C LEU A 22 13.10 -3.39 -26.45
N HIS A 23 11.81 -3.69 -26.27
CA HIS A 23 10.74 -2.70 -26.26
C HIS A 23 10.46 -2.29 -24.82
N LEU A 24 10.90 -1.10 -24.41
CA LEU A 24 10.68 -0.53 -23.07
C LEU A 24 9.82 0.74 -23.20
N PRO A 25 8.51 0.60 -23.41
CA PRO A 25 7.64 1.76 -23.54
C PRO A 25 7.49 2.48 -22.20
N PHE A 26 7.64 3.80 -22.22
CA PHE A 26 7.25 4.63 -21.09
C PHE A 26 5.72 4.71 -21.02
N THR A 27 5.13 4.19 -19.95
CA THR A 27 3.69 4.04 -19.79
C THR A 27 3.12 5.06 -18.80
N ASN A 28 1.79 5.23 -18.81
CA ASN A 28 1.09 6.03 -17.80
C ASN A 28 1.39 5.55 -16.38
N SER A 29 1.50 4.24 -16.13
CA SER A 29 1.83 3.70 -14.81
C SER A 29 3.23 4.11 -14.34
N SER A 30 4.23 4.10 -15.21
CA SER A 30 5.60 4.55 -14.88
C SER A 30 5.64 6.05 -14.59
N LEU A 31 4.88 6.86 -15.31
CA LEU A 31 4.77 8.29 -15.07
C LEU A 31 4.21 8.58 -13.67
N PHE A 32 3.09 7.95 -13.30
CA PHE A 32 2.51 8.15 -11.96
C PHE A 32 3.37 7.57 -10.84
N MET A 33 4.14 6.51 -11.09
CA MET A 33 5.15 6.04 -10.13
C MET A 33 6.25 7.07 -9.90
N LEU A 34 6.80 7.65 -10.95
CA LEU A 34 7.80 8.72 -10.85
C LEU A 34 7.24 9.97 -10.16
N LEU A 35 5.97 10.31 -10.45
CA LEU A 35 5.29 11.44 -9.82
C LEU A 35 5.14 11.23 -8.31
N THR A 36 4.78 10.03 -7.84
CA THR A 36 4.70 9.73 -6.41
C THR A 36 6.04 9.87 -5.71
N ILE A 37 7.10 9.29 -6.30
CA ILE A 37 8.46 9.40 -5.76
C ILE A 37 8.92 10.86 -5.77
N GLY A 38 8.69 11.57 -6.87
CA GLY A 38 9.02 12.99 -7.02
C GLY A 38 8.32 13.87 -5.97
N LEU A 39 7.04 13.59 -5.67
CA LEU A 39 6.28 14.32 -4.66
C LEU A 39 6.83 14.08 -3.24
N VAL A 40 7.15 12.84 -2.89
CA VAL A 40 7.76 12.52 -1.58
C VAL A 40 9.12 13.19 -1.45
N LEU A 41 9.98 13.10 -2.48
CA LEU A 41 11.30 13.75 -2.47
C LEU A 41 11.18 15.26 -2.41
N LEU A 42 10.25 15.86 -3.12
CA LEU A 42 9.99 17.30 -3.12
C LEU A 42 9.53 17.77 -1.74
N LEU A 43 8.65 17.02 -1.07
CA LEU A 43 8.19 17.31 0.28
C LEU A 43 9.35 17.29 1.28
N VAL A 44 10.22 16.26 1.23
CA VAL A 44 11.41 16.18 2.07
C VAL A 44 12.37 17.32 1.74
N HIS A 45 12.55 17.64 0.46
CA HIS A 45 13.42 18.73 0.02
C HIS A 45 12.96 20.10 0.53
N PHE A 46 11.67 20.41 0.46
CA PHE A 46 11.12 21.67 1.00
C PHE A 46 11.33 21.81 2.50
N VAL A 47 11.27 20.71 3.25
CA VAL A 47 11.53 20.73 4.69
C VAL A 47 13.00 20.94 5.00
N THR A 48 13.91 20.39 4.17
CA THR A 48 15.36 20.45 4.40
C THR A 48 16.02 21.72 3.86
N LEU A 49 15.44 22.39 2.84
CA LEU A 49 16.01 23.58 2.18
C LEU A 49 16.30 24.75 3.12
N ASN A 50 15.46 24.97 4.12
CA ASN A 50 15.59 26.10 5.05
C ASN A 50 16.22 25.72 6.39
N GLY A 51 16.74 24.50 6.52
CA GLY A 51 17.15 23.94 7.81
C GLY A 51 15.94 23.73 8.73
N GLY A 52 16.04 22.86 9.72
CA GLY A 52 14.96 22.65 10.68
C GLY A 52 14.73 23.90 11.52
N HIS A 53 13.55 24.49 11.47
CA HIS A 53 13.15 25.56 12.37
C HIS A 53 12.74 24.99 13.72
N LEU A 54 13.11 25.65 14.83
CA LEU A 54 12.67 25.28 16.18
C LEU A 54 11.14 25.34 16.34
N VAL A 55 10.48 26.24 15.58
CA VAL A 55 9.04 26.29 15.44
C VAL A 55 8.68 25.76 14.07
N PRO A 56 8.05 24.57 13.96
CA PRO A 56 7.85 23.93 12.67
C PRO A 56 6.86 24.70 11.81
N ASN A 57 7.19 24.86 10.53
CA ASN A 57 6.26 25.28 9.50
C ASN A 57 5.22 24.19 9.21
N ALA A 58 4.09 24.55 8.56
CA ALA A 58 3.02 23.58 8.25
C ALA A 58 3.53 22.33 7.50
N TRP A 59 4.46 22.48 6.56
CA TRP A 59 5.08 21.37 5.84
C TRP A 59 6.01 20.54 6.72
N GLN A 60 6.80 21.18 7.56
CA GLN A 60 7.66 20.52 8.53
C GLN A 60 6.81 19.74 9.55
N SER A 61 5.75 20.35 10.07
CA SER A 61 4.82 19.70 11.00
C SER A 61 4.16 18.46 10.40
N CYS A 62 3.81 18.49 9.11
CA CYS A 62 3.26 17.33 8.41
C CYS A 62 4.26 16.15 8.35
N VAL A 63 5.53 16.44 8.01
CA VAL A 63 6.58 15.42 7.96
C VAL A 63 6.91 14.88 9.34
N GLU A 64 7.00 15.74 10.35
CA GLU A 64 7.23 15.36 11.75
C GLU A 64 6.09 14.48 12.28
N MET A 65 4.83 14.83 11.97
CA MET A 65 3.67 14.02 12.36
C MET A 65 3.74 12.60 11.77
N ILE A 66 4.11 12.47 10.49
CA ILE A 66 4.29 11.17 9.83
C ILE A 66 5.44 10.39 10.47
N TYR A 67 6.54 11.09 10.78
CA TYR A 67 7.70 10.49 11.42
C TYR A 67 7.38 9.96 12.82
N ASP A 68 6.77 10.77 13.67
CA ASP A 68 6.38 10.41 15.03
C ASP A 68 5.35 9.29 15.05
N PHE A 69 4.39 9.32 14.12
CA PHE A 69 3.42 8.26 13.96
C PHE A 69 4.10 6.90 13.68
N VAL A 70 5.01 6.86 12.71
CA VAL A 70 5.73 5.61 12.37
C VAL A 70 6.67 5.20 13.50
N LEU A 71 7.32 6.15 14.17
CA LEU A 71 8.20 5.88 15.30
C LEU A 71 7.44 5.23 16.46
N ASN A 72 6.28 5.76 16.82
CA ASN A 72 5.43 5.20 17.85
C ASN A 72 4.97 3.78 17.49
N LEU A 73 4.57 3.58 16.22
CA LEU A 73 4.16 2.29 15.71
C LEU A 73 5.28 1.24 15.82
N VAL A 74 6.49 1.60 15.42
CA VAL A 74 7.67 0.72 15.54
C VAL A 74 7.98 0.41 17.00
N ASN A 75 7.88 1.40 17.90
CA ASN A 75 8.13 1.23 19.33
C ASN A 75 7.12 0.30 20.00
N GLU A 76 5.87 0.35 19.58
CA GLU A 76 4.79 -0.49 20.13
C GLU A 76 4.85 -1.93 19.59
N GLN A 77 5.15 -2.10 18.29
CA GLN A 77 5.04 -3.40 17.63
C GLN A 77 6.32 -4.24 17.70
N ILE A 78 7.49 -3.61 17.69
CA ILE A 78 8.76 -4.33 17.74
C ILE A 78 9.24 -4.40 19.20
N SER A 79 9.19 -5.61 19.77
CA SER A 79 9.80 -5.90 21.07
C SER A 79 11.30 -6.14 20.86
N GLY A 80 12.15 -5.44 21.61
CA GLY A 80 13.59 -5.62 21.51
C GLY A 80 14.41 -4.39 21.89
N ALA A 81 15.73 -4.55 21.86
CA ALA A 81 16.66 -3.48 22.20
C ALA A 81 16.62 -2.36 21.14
N SER A 82 16.86 -1.13 21.60
CA SER A 82 16.89 0.06 20.75
C SER A 82 17.63 -0.07 19.42
N PRO A 83 18.82 -0.72 19.32
CA PRO A 83 19.55 -0.84 18.06
C PRO A 83 18.84 -1.68 17.00
N VAL A 84 18.00 -2.64 17.40
CA VAL A 84 17.21 -3.46 16.46
C VAL A 84 16.09 -2.63 15.86
N LYS A 85 15.37 -1.86 16.67
CA LYS A 85 14.32 -0.95 16.21
C LYS A 85 14.84 0.07 15.20
N GLN A 86 16.01 0.65 15.48
CA GLN A 86 16.64 1.63 14.59
C GLN A 86 17.03 1.06 13.23
N ARG A 87 17.39 -0.23 13.15
CA ARG A 87 17.75 -0.89 11.88
C ARG A 87 16.56 -1.04 10.95
N PHE A 88 15.37 -1.35 11.46
CA PHE A 88 14.17 -1.57 10.64
C PHE A 88 13.36 -0.30 10.41
N PHE A 89 13.52 0.71 11.26
CA PHE A 89 12.79 1.98 11.16
C PHE A 89 12.85 2.63 9.77
N PRO A 90 14.02 2.80 9.11
CA PRO A 90 14.07 3.44 7.79
C PRO A 90 13.27 2.69 6.73
N LEU A 91 13.30 1.36 6.75
CA LEU A 91 12.55 0.52 5.82
C LEU A 91 11.04 0.71 6.01
N ILE A 92 10.60 0.70 7.26
CA ILE A 92 9.19 0.86 7.62
C ILE A 92 8.70 2.26 7.29
N TYR A 93 9.49 3.29 7.57
CA TYR A 93 9.16 4.68 7.28
C TYR A 93 9.02 4.95 5.78
N VAL A 94 9.96 4.47 4.97
CA VAL A 94 9.92 4.63 3.51
C VAL A 94 8.73 3.89 2.91
N THR A 95 8.46 2.66 3.35
CA THR A 95 7.31 1.90 2.86
C THR A 95 5.98 2.52 3.24
N PHE A 96 5.83 3.01 4.47
CA PHE A 96 4.62 3.71 4.90
C PHE A 96 4.37 4.98 4.08
N THR A 97 5.35 5.86 3.98
CA THR A 97 5.22 7.12 3.24
C THR A 97 4.94 6.86 1.76
N PHE A 98 5.66 5.93 1.14
CA PHE A 98 5.44 5.58 -0.25
C PHE A 98 4.03 5.05 -0.52
N LEU A 99 3.53 4.11 0.31
CA LEU A 99 2.18 3.56 0.18
C LEU A 99 1.10 4.62 0.43
N LEU A 100 1.28 5.44 1.47
CA LEU A 100 0.34 6.50 1.80
C LEU A 100 0.18 7.50 0.65
N PHE A 101 1.29 8.07 0.16
CA PHE A 101 1.24 9.03 -0.94
C PHE A 101 0.73 8.42 -2.24
N ARG A 102 1.09 7.17 -2.51
CA ARG A 102 0.64 6.45 -3.69
C ARG A 102 -0.87 6.21 -3.68
N ASN A 103 -1.43 5.84 -2.53
CA ASN A 103 -2.86 5.68 -2.36
C ASN A 103 -3.58 7.03 -2.49
N LEU A 104 -3.05 8.09 -1.86
CA LEU A 104 -3.63 9.44 -1.91
C LEU A 104 -3.62 10.03 -3.32
N ILE A 105 -2.53 9.88 -4.07
CA ILE A 105 -2.47 10.33 -5.48
C ILE A 105 -3.49 9.57 -6.33
N GLY A 106 -3.66 8.27 -6.07
CA GLY A 106 -4.68 7.47 -6.76
C GLY A 106 -6.10 7.97 -6.54
N MET A 107 -6.38 8.66 -5.43
CA MET A 107 -7.70 9.23 -5.12
C MET A 107 -8.01 10.56 -5.84
N ILE A 108 -7.00 11.19 -6.47
CA ILE A 108 -7.23 12.42 -7.24
C ILE A 108 -8.06 12.09 -8.49
N PRO A 109 -9.16 12.83 -8.74
CA PRO A 109 -9.96 12.60 -9.94
C PRO A 109 -9.10 12.70 -11.20
N TYR A 110 -9.33 11.79 -12.15
CA TYR A 110 -8.58 11.67 -13.41
C TYR A 110 -7.12 11.23 -13.28
N SER A 111 -6.62 10.92 -12.09
CA SER A 111 -5.30 10.31 -11.94
C SER A 111 -5.35 8.82 -12.28
N PHE A 112 -4.23 8.29 -12.78
CA PHE A 112 -4.09 6.86 -13.00
C PHE A 112 -3.74 6.15 -11.69
N THR A 113 -4.56 5.21 -11.28
CA THR A 113 -4.36 4.44 -10.05
C THR A 113 -3.39 3.30 -10.30
N VAL A 114 -2.13 3.50 -9.98
CA VAL A 114 -1.09 2.47 -10.18
C VAL A 114 -1.35 1.24 -9.33
N MET A 115 -1.97 1.39 -8.15
CA MET A 115 -2.34 0.30 -7.24
C MET A 115 -3.46 -0.61 -7.76
N SER A 116 -4.13 -0.23 -8.85
CA SER A 116 -5.12 -1.08 -9.52
C SER A 116 -4.50 -2.25 -10.30
N HIS A 117 -3.17 -2.33 -10.37
CA HIS A 117 -2.47 -3.44 -11.02
C HIS A 117 -1.95 -4.43 -9.98
N PHE A 118 -2.40 -5.67 -10.11
CA PHE A 118 -2.09 -6.77 -9.19
C PHE A 118 -0.58 -7.02 -9.02
N ILE A 119 0.19 -6.99 -10.10
CA ILE A 119 1.65 -7.19 -10.05
C ILE A 119 2.34 -6.09 -9.25
N ILE A 120 1.86 -4.85 -9.36
CA ILE A 120 2.48 -3.69 -8.71
C ILE A 120 2.21 -3.67 -7.20
N THR A 121 1.10 -4.23 -6.76
CA THR A 121 0.76 -4.35 -5.33
C THR A 121 1.39 -5.58 -4.69
N LEU A 122 1.47 -6.69 -5.43
CA LEU A 122 2.13 -7.90 -4.96
C LEU A 122 3.65 -7.77 -4.91
N GLY A 123 4.26 -7.04 -5.85
CA GLY A 123 5.70 -6.86 -5.91
C GLY A 123 6.31 -6.40 -4.57
N PRO A 124 5.91 -5.26 -4.02
CA PRO A 124 6.40 -4.79 -2.72
C PRO A 124 6.10 -5.76 -1.57
N SER A 125 4.91 -6.35 -1.51
CA SER A 125 4.57 -7.28 -0.42
C SER A 125 5.44 -8.53 -0.43
N PHE A 126 5.69 -9.10 -1.61
CA PHE A 126 6.59 -10.25 -1.72
C PHE A 126 8.07 -9.89 -1.53
N SER A 127 8.51 -8.74 -2.05
CA SER A 127 9.90 -8.31 -1.89
C SER A 127 10.24 -8.07 -0.42
N LEU A 128 9.35 -7.43 0.33
CA LEU A 128 9.51 -7.22 1.76
C LEU A 128 9.46 -8.54 2.53
N PHE A 129 8.54 -9.42 2.18
CA PHE A 129 8.44 -10.75 2.76
C PHE A 129 9.73 -11.56 2.59
N ILE A 130 10.25 -11.64 1.37
CA ILE A 130 11.52 -12.32 1.07
C ILE A 130 12.69 -11.66 1.80
N GLY A 131 12.74 -10.32 1.81
CA GLY A 131 13.79 -9.56 2.50
C GLY A 131 13.83 -9.87 4.00
N ILE A 132 12.69 -9.88 4.67
CA ILE A 132 12.59 -10.18 6.11
C ILE A 132 12.93 -11.65 6.38
N THR A 133 12.49 -12.56 5.52
CA THR A 133 12.83 -13.98 5.64
C THR A 133 14.35 -14.20 5.53
N ILE A 134 15.02 -13.52 4.60
CA ILE A 134 16.50 -13.58 4.46
C ILE A 134 17.18 -13.05 5.74
N VAL A 135 16.70 -11.93 6.28
CA VAL A 135 17.23 -11.39 7.54
C VAL A 135 17.02 -12.38 8.70
N GLY A 136 15.85 -13.02 8.79
CA GLY A 136 15.58 -14.06 9.78
C GLY A 136 16.56 -15.24 9.67
N PHE A 137 16.86 -15.69 8.45
CA PHE A 137 17.87 -16.74 8.23
C PHE A 137 19.28 -16.28 8.59
N GLN A 138 19.64 -15.02 8.33
CA GLN A 138 20.96 -14.49 8.67
C GLN A 138 21.16 -14.36 10.18
N THR A 139 20.11 -14.06 10.94
CA THR A 139 20.19 -13.88 12.39
C THR A 139 20.19 -15.20 13.16
N HIS A 140 19.37 -16.16 12.75
CA HIS A 140 19.15 -17.41 13.49
C HIS A 140 19.65 -18.68 12.77
N GLY A 141 20.09 -18.57 11.53
CA GLY A 141 20.53 -19.71 10.73
C GLY A 141 19.45 -20.80 10.63
N LEU A 142 19.85 -22.06 10.85
CA LEU A 142 18.91 -23.19 10.80
C LEU A 142 17.88 -23.20 11.94
N HIS A 143 18.13 -22.49 13.03
CA HIS A 143 17.16 -22.36 14.13
C HIS A 143 15.90 -21.56 13.73
N PHE A 144 15.96 -20.82 12.63
CA PHE A 144 14.80 -20.14 12.07
C PHE A 144 13.63 -21.08 11.74
N PHE A 145 13.93 -22.36 11.43
CA PHE A 145 12.88 -23.36 11.22
C PHE A 145 12.08 -23.71 12.49
N SER A 146 12.54 -23.32 13.68
CA SER A 146 11.75 -23.52 14.90
C SER A 146 10.47 -22.67 14.93
N ILE A 147 10.39 -21.56 14.16
CA ILE A 147 9.15 -20.81 13.96
C ILE A 147 8.05 -21.69 13.38
N LEU A 148 8.42 -22.68 12.55
CA LEU A 148 7.48 -23.59 11.91
C LEU A 148 6.90 -24.65 12.88
N LEU A 149 7.49 -24.78 14.07
CA LEU A 149 7.04 -25.71 15.09
C LEU A 149 6.72 -24.95 16.38
N PRO A 150 5.49 -24.45 16.57
CA PRO A 150 5.13 -23.73 17.77
C PRO A 150 5.26 -24.62 19.02
N GLN A 151 5.82 -24.06 20.09
CA GLN A 151 6.03 -24.76 21.35
C GLN A 151 4.70 -25.23 21.94
N GLY A 152 4.63 -26.50 22.34
CA GLY A 152 3.44 -27.08 22.98
C GLY A 152 2.54 -27.93 22.06
N VAL A 153 2.93 -28.14 20.80
CA VAL A 153 2.17 -29.02 19.89
C VAL A 153 2.45 -30.48 20.24
N PRO A 154 1.41 -31.31 20.46
CA PRO A 154 1.58 -32.75 20.69
C PRO A 154 2.21 -33.42 19.48
N LEU A 155 3.13 -34.33 19.71
CA LEU A 155 3.94 -35.04 18.69
C LEU A 155 3.13 -35.59 17.48
N PRO A 156 1.91 -36.13 17.62
CA PRO A 156 1.14 -36.59 16.46
C PRO A 156 0.69 -35.47 15.51
N LEU A 157 0.53 -34.21 16.01
CA LEU A 157 0.08 -33.06 15.23
C LEU A 157 1.25 -32.25 14.65
N ALA A 158 2.51 -32.52 15.08
CA ALA A 158 3.68 -31.80 14.63
C ALA A 158 3.86 -31.78 13.10
N PRO A 159 3.74 -32.89 12.33
CA PRO A 159 3.93 -32.85 10.89
C PRO A 159 2.89 -32.02 10.17
N PHE A 160 1.67 -31.93 10.70
CA PHE A 160 0.60 -31.09 10.13
C PHE A 160 0.85 -29.60 10.42
N SER A 161 1.29 -29.25 11.62
CA SER A 161 1.64 -27.88 12.01
C SER A 161 2.79 -27.32 11.17
N VAL A 162 3.85 -28.12 10.97
CA VAL A 162 5.01 -27.72 10.14
C VAL A 162 4.63 -27.43 8.69
N LEU A 163 3.56 -28.04 8.18
CA LEU A 163 3.07 -27.79 6.83
C LEU A 163 2.16 -26.56 6.78
N LEU A 164 1.31 -26.36 7.81
CA LEU A 164 0.38 -25.23 7.85
C LEU A 164 1.06 -23.88 8.08
N GLU A 165 2.09 -23.84 8.94
CA GLU A 165 2.74 -22.58 9.33
C GLU A 165 3.38 -21.85 8.15
N PRO A 166 4.19 -22.49 7.26
CA PRO A 166 4.74 -21.81 6.08
C PRO A 166 3.65 -21.35 5.12
N ILE A 167 2.59 -22.15 4.97
CA ILE A 167 1.46 -21.79 4.12
C ILE A 167 0.79 -20.51 4.66
N SER A 168 0.48 -20.48 5.96
CA SER A 168 -0.10 -19.31 6.63
C SER A 168 0.79 -18.07 6.50
N TYR A 169 2.10 -18.24 6.66
CA TYR A 169 3.09 -17.18 6.54
C TYR A 169 3.14 -16.59 5.11
N CYS A 170 3.14 -17.43 4.07
CA CYS A 170 3.07 -16.99 2.68
C CYS A 170 1.73 -16.32 2.34
N PHE A 171 0.61 -16.90 2.80
CA PHE A 171 -0.72 -16.33 2.55
C PHE A 171 -0.92 -14.98 3.21
N ARG A 172 -0.25 -14.69 4.31
CA ARG A 172 -0.29 -13.38 4.97
C ARG A 172 0.27 -12.29 4.06
N ALA A 173 1.43 -12.52 3.43
CA ALA A 173 2.03 -11.58 2.46
C ALA A 173 1.15 -11.43 1.20
N LEU A 174 0.61 -12.53 0.69
CA LEU A 174 -0.28 -12.54 -0.45
C LEU A 174 -1.55 -11.74 -0.18
N SER A 175 -2.21 -11.99 0.96
CA SER A 175 -3.43 -11.31 1.38
C SER A 175 -3.24 -9.79 1.49
N LEU A 176 -2.04 -9.36 1.91
CA LEU A 176 -1.69 -7.96 2.03
C LEU A 176 -1.70 -7.25 0.65
N GLY A 177 -1.03 -7.84 -0.34
CA GLY A 177 -1.01 -7.32 -1.71
C GLY A 177 -2.38 -7.37 -2.41
N ILE A 178 -3.13 -8.47 -2.23
CA ILE A 178 -4.49 -8.62 -2.77
C ILE A 178 -5.42 -7.56 -2.19
N ARG A 179 -5.33 -7.28 -0.90
CA ARG A 179 -6.18 -6.28 -0.23
C ARG A 179 -5.94 -4.88 -0.79
N LEU A 180 -4.68 -4.49 -1.01
CA LEU A 180 -4.34 -3.21 -1.67
C LEU A 180 -4.95 -3.11 -3.06
N PHE A 181 -4.77 -4.14 -3.88
CA PHE A 181 -5.32 -4.22 -5.23
C PHE A 181 -6.84 -4.16 -5.23
N ALA A 182 -7.50 -5.03 -4.45
CA ALA A 182 -8.94 -5.19 -4.46
C ALA A 182 -9.65 -3.91 -4.00
N ASN A 183 -9.19 -3.26 -2.95
CA ASN A 183 -9.78 -2.02 -2.44
C ASN A 183 -9.70 -0.89 -3.48
N MET A 184 -8.54 -0.69 -4.11
CA MET A 184 -8.37 0.36 -5.12
C MET A 184 -9.15 0.07 -6.39
N MET A 185 -9.10 -1.16 -6.90
CA MET A 185 -9.81 -1.53 -8.12
C MET A 185 -11.33 -1.48 -7.93
N ALA A 186 -11.84 -2.08 -6.84
CA ALA A 186 -13.26 -2.11 -6.56
C ALA A 186 -13.83 -0.72 -6.28
N GLY A 187 -13.15 0.08 -5.45
CA GLY A 187 -13.58 1.42 -5.10
C GLY A 187 -13.74 2.31 -6.34
N HIS A 188 -12.69 2.47 -7.12
CA HIS A 188 -12.74 3.30 -8.35
C HIS A 188 -13.73 2.80 -9.40
N SER A 189 -13.90 1.49 -9.55
CA SER A 189 -14.89 0.94 -10.48
C SER A 189 -16.31 1.23 -10.03
N LEU A 190 -16.61 1.11 -8.72
CA LEU A 190 -17.92 1.46 -8.16
C LEU A 190 -18.26 2.93 -8.35
N VAL A 191 -17.32 3.82 -8.02
CA VAL A 191 -17.51 5.28 -8.20
C VAL A 191 -17.78 5.60 -9.67
N LYS A 192 -17.05 5.00 -10.61
CA LYS A 192 -17.26 5.22 -12.06
C LYS A 192 -18.62 4.71 -12.54
N ILE A 193 -19.06 3.55 -12.09
CA ILE A 193 -20.36 2.98 -12.45
C ILE A 193 -21.49 3.90 -11.93
N LEU A 194 -21.43 4.29 -10.65
CA LEU A 194 -22.46 5.14 -10.04
C LEU A 194 -22.48 6.54 -10.63
N SER A 195 -21.31 7.14 -10.90
CA SER A 195 -21.25 8.46 -11.56
C SER A 195 -21.79 8.40 -12.98
N GLY A 196 -21.52 7.32 -13.73
CA GLY A 196 -22.09 7.08 -15.04
C GLY A 196 -23.62 6.94 -15.00
N PHE A 197 -24.14 6.25 -13.98
CA PHE A 197 -25.57 6.10 -13.76
C PHE A 197 -26.24 7.45 -13.42
N ALA A 198 -25.61 8.24 -12.54
CA ALA A 198 -26.07 9.60 -12.23
C ALA A 198 -26.10 10.50 -13.47
N TRP A 199 -25.08 10.40 -14.34
CA TRP A 199 -25.02 11.13 -15.61
C TRP A 199 -26.12 10.75 -16.58
N THR A 200 -26.44 9.45 -16.72
CA THR A 200 -27.53 8.99 -17.58
C THR A 200 -28.89 9.47 -17.07
N MET A 201 -29.13 9.46 -15.75
CA MET A 201 -30.36 10.01 -15.16
C MET A 201 -30.50 11.52 -15.43
N LEU A 202 -29.39 12.27 -15.35
CA LEU A 202 -29.36 13.69 -15.66
C LEU A 202 -29.77 13.96 -17.12
N SER A 203 -29.31 13.14 -18.05
CA SER A 203 -29.59 13.31 -19.50
C SER A 203 -31.03 13.01 -19.88
N MET A 204 -31.76 12.23 -19.09
CA MET A 204 -33.16 11.85 -19.36
C MET A 204 -34.18 12.96 -18.96
N GLY A 205 -33.79 13.84 -18.06
CA GLY A 205 -34.63 14.99 -17.65
C GLY A 205 -35.89 14.63 -16.84
N GLY A 206 -36.78 15.63 -16.61
CA GLY A 206 -38.04 15.41 -15.91
C GLY A 206 -37.88 15.10 -14.42
N ILE A 207 -38.69 14.18 -13.89
CA ILE A 207 -38.71 13.80 -12.48
C ILE A 207 -37.41 13.05 -12.08
N LEU A 208 -36.72 12.46 -13.05
CA LEU A 208 -35.42 11.77 -12.85
C LEU A 208 -34.29 12.73 -12.46
N TYR A 209 -34.44 14.01 -12.72
CA TYR A 209 -33.56 15.06 -12.27
C TYR A 209 -33.47 15.15 -10.75
N LEU A 210 -34.60 14.97 -10.05
CA LEU A 210 -34.59 14.89 -8.57
C LEU A 210 -34.06 13.54 -8.06
N ALA A 211 -34.36 12.48 -8.77
CA ALA A 211 -33.88 11.13 -8.40
C ALA A 211 -32.34 10.97 -8.48
N GLN A 212 -31.67 11.77 -9.32
CA GLN A 212 -30.22 11.78 -9.45
C GLN A 212 -29.49 12.24 -8.16
N LEU A 213 -30.15 12.95 -7.25
CA LEU A 213 -29.55 13.36 -5.98
C LEU A 213 -29.12 12.15 -5.12
N ALA A 214 -29.86 11.05 -5.17
CA ALA A 214 -29.55 9.84 -4.41
C ALA A 214 -28.19 9.22 -4.83
N PRO A 215 -27.94 8.87 -6.11
CA PRO A 215 -26.62 8.38 -6.53
C PRO A 215 -25.48 9.38 -6.34
N PHE A 216 -25.76 10.68 -6.43
CA PHE A 216 -24.77 11.72 -6.17
C PHE A 216 -24.28 11.70 -4.71
N PHE A 217 -25.20 11.63 -3.74
CA PHE A 217 -24.83 11.49 -2.33
C PHE A 217 -24.10 10.18 -2.04
N ILE A 218 -24.47 9.09 -2.70
CA ILE A 218 -23.78 7.81 -2.55
C ILE A 218 -22.35 7.91 -3.08
N VAL A 219 -22.12 8.51 -4.24
CA VAL A 219 -20.77 8.74 -4.79
C VAL A 219 -19.93 9.59 -3.83
N PHE A 220 -20.50 10.66 -3.27
CA PHE A 220 -19.79 11.49 -2.30
C PHE A 220 -19.40 10.71 -1.03
N ALA A 221 -20.31 9.90 -0.48
CA ALA A 221 -20.03 9.05 0.66
C ALA A 221 -18.98 7.98 0.35
N LEU A 222 -19.04 7.37 -0.84
CA LEU A 222 -18.06 6.38 -1.30
C LEU A 222 -16.66 7.00 -1.44
N THR A 223 -16.52 8.15 -2.08
CA THR A 223 -15.21 8.80 -2.21
C THR A 223 -14.60 9.16 -0.86
N GLY A 224 -15.43 9.60 0.11
CA GLY A 224 -14.99 9.81 1.48
C GLY A 224 -14.52 8.52 2.17
N SER A 225 -15.26 7.42 2.00
CA SER A 225 -14.89 6.11 2.56
C SER A 225 -13.62 5.55 1.90
N GLU A 226 -13.44 5.71 0.59
CA GLU A 226 -12.23 5.30 -0.12
C GLU A 226 -10.99 6.05 0.37
N LEU A 227 -11.11 7.35 0.66
CA LEU A 227 -10.02 8.12 1.26
C LEU A 227 -9.63 7.56 2.63
N GLY A 228 -10.62 7.24 3.47
CA GLY A 228 -10.37 6.58 4.76
C GLY A 228 -9.68 5.22 4.60
N VAL A 229 -10.16 4.40 3.67
CA VAL A 229 -9.56 3.09 3.36
C VAL A 229 -8.13 3.23 2.83
N ALA A 230 -7.84 4.24 2.02
CA ALA A 230 -6.49 4.50 1.49
C ALA A 230 -5.47 4.72 2.61
N VAL A 231 -5.82 5.49 3.65
CA VAL A 231 -4.96 5.72 4.82
C VAL A 231 -4.88 4.47 5.69
N LEU A 232 -6.02 3.84 6.01
CA LEU A 232 -6.06 2.61 6.80
C LEU A 232 -5.25 1.48 6.17
N GLN A 233 -5.24 1.39 4.85
CA GLN A 233 -4.51 0.36 4.14
C GLN A 233 -2.99 0.53 4.26
N ALA A 234 -2.48 1.77 4.18
CA ALA A 234 -1.09 2.06 4.45
C ALA A 234 -0.71 1.70 5.91
N TYR A 235 -1.59 2.03 6.86
CA TYR A 235 -1.42 1.70 8.28
C TYR A 235 -1.36 0.19 8.53
N VAL A 236 -2.36 -0.57 8.04
CA VAL A 236 -2.41 -2.04 8.21
C VAL A 236 -1.20 -2.72 7.57
N PHE A 237 -0.78 -2.25 6.39
CA PHE A 237 0.43 -2.76 5.74
C PHE A 237 1.65 -2.57 6.64
N THR A 238 1.79 -1.40 7.24
CA THR A 238 2.94 -1.05 8.08
C THR A 238 2.95 -1.85 9.39
N ILE A 239 1.79 -2.05 10.03
CA ILE A 239 1.69 -2.92 11.21
C ILE A 239 2.18 -4.33 10.90
N LEU A 240 1.69 -4.92 9.81
CA LEU A 240 2.12 -6.25 9.42
C LEU A 240 3.61 -6.30 9.08
N LEU A 241 4.13 -5.22 8.46
CA LEU A 241 5.57 -5.08 8.21
C LEU A 241 6.39 -4.96 9.51
N CYS A 242 5.83 -4.45 10.61
CA CYS A 242 6.47 -4.43 11.93
C CYS A 242 6.41 -5.80 12.63
N ILE A 243 5.32 -6.53 12.48
CA ILE A 243 5.14 -7.85 13.10
C ILE A 243 6.12 -8.88 12.51
N TYR A 244 6.34 -8.88 11.19
CA TYR A 244 7.24 -9.85 10.56
C TYR A 244 8.69 -9.81 11.08
N PRO A 245 9.37 -8.64 11.16
CA PRO A 245 10.69 -8.59 11.78
C PRO A 245 10.67 -8.97 13.26
N ASN A 246 9.60 -8.63 13.96
CA ASN A 246 9.45 -9.00 15.37
C ASN A 246 9.41 -10.53 15.54
N ASP A 247 8.59 -11.21 14.74
CA ASP A 247 8.51 -12.67 14.74
C ASP A 247 9.84 -13.32 14.28
N ALA A 248 10.52 -12.69 13.32
CA ALA A 248 11.81 -13.19 12.81
C ALA A 248 12.98 -13.02 13.78
N ILE A 249 12.90 -12.05 14.71
CA ILE A 249 13.97 -11.77 15.69
C ILE A 249 13.71 -12.46 17.02
N ASN A 250 12.47 -12.47 17.47
CA ASN A 250 12.06 -13.10 18.72
C ASN A 250 11.42 -14.45 18.41
N LEU A 251 12.29 -15.45 18.25
CA LEU A 251 11.86 -16.85 18.15
C LEU A 251 11.27 -17.30 19.47
N HIS A 252 9.98 -17.64 19.50
CA HIS A 252 9.32 -18.24 20.66
C HIS A 252 9.65 -19.71 20.79
#